data_fb7b0e8a23117c094a1cacacf77bd4c2
#
_entry.id   fb7b0e8a23117c094a1cacacf77bd4c2
#
_cell.length_a   1.000
_cell.length_b   1.000
_cell.length_c   1.000
_cell.angle_alpha   90.00
_cell.angle_beta   90.00
_cell.angle_gamma   90.00
#
_symmetry.space_group_name_H-M   'P 1'
#
loop_
_entity.id
_entity.type
_entity.pdbx_description
1 polymer ?
#
loop_
_entity_poly.entity_id
_entity_poly.type
_entity_poly.pdbx_seq_one_letter_code
_entity_poly.pdbx_strand_id
1 'polypeptide(L)'
;MSNDVEGEETGGEELLPIAQSPQPTTVHQPSPGAGKRAHQVTDQSTPRMIDLRLLPAAVATWAATWWATAHPVAWPAIVLCALAALSIAASYAWNRRHALPPRHALTPPRSVRLAATLLLASTACALAVASAAGQSSLLDPVRSDESPVHVRVRLLRDPTPASSGFSRRSRARVRILAVEVGQRWLTSNATALVSAPSWQDAARGDVYQLEGSLDTSFAAQPPSVGVIRARKTQLLWRPGGLDAWRRETHRAFGSACGGLPRDARGLVPGMSIGDDRLVPSDLADAMKATSLTHLTAVSGSHIVIILAALNLLLPARKPLRVGATILVLATIVILVGPEASVLRSVCVASVASLGLVLGREGQAIAALCSVVTATLLIDPWASRSYGFALSVLAALAVVGPAAALARGAKRRVRGDTRIGKVLRRLTELVCVPALAELFTAPLIVSLSGTVPVWGIAANVAAEPAVPVATLAGLSGALLAPISPPTSSACARVASWATGWIADCARFFAALPGSRTQVPGGVGTVLSLYVCVGVGWASWRAWQHWVRPLVDEAGEL
;
A
#
# COMPACT_ATOMS: atom_id res chain seq x y z
N MET A 1 -54.54 33.90 -55.44
CA MET A 1 -54.57 35.34 -55.65
C MET A 1 -53.11 35.74 -55.85
N SER A 2 -52.68 35.78 -57.08
CA SER A 2 -52.59 36.98 -57.94
C SER A 2 -51.63 37.95 -57.38
N ASN A 3 -50.68 38.46 -58.04
CA ASN A 3 -50.27 38.70 -59.42
C ASN A 3 -48.86 39.27 -59.31
N ASP A 4 -47.88 38.91 -60.18
CA ASP A 4 -47.57 39.70 -61.41
C ASP A 4 -46.95 41.06 -61.10
N VAL A 5 -45.90 41.55 -61.65
CA VAL A 5 -45.61 41.83 -63.05
C VAL A 5 -44.23 42.54 -63.14
N GLU A 6 -43.36 42.08 -64.00
CA GLU A 6 -42.65 42.75 -65.11
C GLU A 6 -41.87 44.07 -64.94
N GLY A 7 -40.80 44.09 -65.70
CA GLY A 7 -40.27 45.25 -66.47
C GLY A 7 -38.75 45.28 -66.43
N GLU A 8 -38.01 44.77 -67.44
CA GLU A 8 -37.51 45.50 -68.67
C GLU A 8 -36.67 46.76 -68.36
N GLU A 9 -35.60 47.04 -68.86
CA GLU A 9 -34.89 46.83 -70.11
C GLU A 9 -33.47 47.47 -70.05
N THR A 10 -32.62 46.95 -70.89
CA THR A 10 -31.64 47.55 -71.85
C THR A 10 -30.30 48.06 -71.35
N GLY A 11 -29.28 47.55 -71.93
CA GLY A 11 -28.45 48.14 -72.96
C GLY A 11 -26.97 48.24 -72.65
N GLY A 12 -26.14 47.74 -73.58
CA GLY A 12 -24.79 48.24 -73.76
C GLY A 12 -23.70 47.15 -73.86
N GLU A 13 -23.49 46.78 -75.10
CA GLU A 13 -22.31 46.08 -75.62
C GLU A 13 -20.99 46.74 -75.24
N GLU A 14 -20.00 45.94 -74.87
CA GLU A 14 -18.65 46.15 -75.39
C GLU A 14 -17.82 44.87 -75.42
N LEU A 15 -17.44 44.39 -76.61
CA LEU A 15 -16.59 43.26 -76.92
C LEU A 15 -15.13 43.64 -76.73
N LEU A 16 -14.33 42.74 -76.10
CA LEU A 16 -12.93 42.43 -76.44
C LEU A 16 -12.39 41.33 -75.47
N PRO A 17 -11.22 40.68 -75.77
CA PRO A 17 -11.19 39.43 -76.55
C PRO A 17 -10.77 38.21 -75.77
N ILE A 18 -11.02 37.08 -76.39
CA ILE A 18 -10.74 35.70 -75.96
C ILE A 18 -9.29 35.50 -75.57
N ALA A 19 -9.03 35.12 -74.31
CA ALA A 19 -7.77 34.55 -73.89
C ALA A 19 -8.00 33.02 -73.56
N GLN A 20 -7.16 32.22 -74.21
CA GLN A 20 -7.21 30.76 -74.26
C GLN A 20 -7.13 30.11 -72.87
N SER A 21 -8.00 29.14 -72.61
CA SER A 21 -7.98 28.25 -71.44
C SER A 21 -6.78 27.29 -71.55
N PRO A 22 -6.03 27.05 -70.47
CA PRO A 22 -5.08 25.94 -70.40
C PRO A 22 -5.83 24.61 -70.20
N GLN A 23 -5.38 23.59 -70.95
CA GLN A 23 -5.90 22.23 -70.91
C GLN A 23 -5.75 21.55 -69.51
N PRO A 24 -6.63 20.63 -69.13
CA PRO A 24 -6.56 19.94 -67.83
C PRO A 24 -5.39 18.94 -67.84
N THR A 25 -4.47 19.15 -66.92
CA THR A 25 -3.41 18.18 -66.58
C THR A 25 -4.04 16.90 -66.07
N THR A 26 -3.68 15.79 -66.72
CA THR A 26 -4.05 14.43 -66.39
C THR A 26 -3.80 14.14 -64.88
N VAL A 27 -4.88 13.87 -64.16
CA VAL A 27 -4.85 13.34 -62.79
C VAL A 27 -4.33 11.90 -62.86
N HIS A 28 -3.08 11.71 -62.39
CA HIS A 28 -2.55 10.38 -62.12
C HIS A 28 -3.40 9.74 -60.99
N GLN A 29 -4.15 8.71 -61.33
CA GLN A 29 -4.77 7.82 -60.32
C GLN A 29 -3.67 7.08 -59.57
N PRO A 30 -3.63 7.13 -58.21
CA PRO A 30 -2.69 6.30 -57.46
C PRO A 30 -3.12 4.85 -57.53
N SER A 31 -2.19 3.98 -57.84
CA SER A 31 -2.33 2.52 -57.90
C SER A 31 -2.84 1.96 -56.53
N PRO A 32 -3.70 0.90 -56.51
CA PRO A 32 -4.36 0.38 -55.29
C PRO A 32 -3.44 -0.44 -54.37
N GLY A 33 -2.17 -0.07 -54.23
CA GLY A 33 -1.21 -0.76 -53.35
C GLY A 33 -0.54 0.11 -52.28
N ALA A 34 -0.68 1.42 -52.31
CA ALA A 34 0.06 2.35 -51.42
C ALA A 34 -0.69 2.72 -50.14
N GLY A 35 -1.98 2.39 -49.99
CA GLY A 35 -2.82 2.80 -48.86
C GLY A 35 -2.67 2.00 -47.56
N LYS A 36 -1.89 0.91 -47.53
CA LYS A 36 -1.73 0.06 -46.32
C LYS A 36 -0.38 0.18 -45.62
N ARG A 37 0.56 1.02 -46.10
CA ARG A 37 1.87 1.21 -45.44
C ARG A 37 2.03 2.51 -44.66
N ALA A 38 1.09 3.44 -44.73
CA ALA A 38 1.21 4.75 -44.09
C ALA A 38 0.64 4.81 -42.65
N HIS A 39 0.01 3.73 -42.15
CA HIS A 39 -0.55 3.68 -40.78
C HIS A 39 0.24 2.82 -39.79
N GLN A 40 1.47 2.39 -40.14
CA GLN A 40 2.29 1.53 -39.27
C GLN A 40 3.55 2.19 -38.70
N VAL A 41 3.72 3.49 -38.83
CA VAL A 41 4.91 4.16 -38.27
C VAL A 41 4.47 5.39 -37.48
N THR A 42 3.95 5.18 -36.29
CA THR A 42 4.03 6.12 -35.13
C THR A 42 3.48 5.47 -33.88
N ASP A 43 3.96 4.28 -33.52
CA ASP A 43 3.92 3.83 -32.13
C ASP A 43 5.36 3.76 -31.59
N GLN A 44 6.10 4.86 -31.72
CA GLN A 44 7.24 5.14 -30.85
C GLN A 44 6.65 5.61 -29.52
N SER A 45 6.25 4.65 -28.68
CA SER A 45 5.98 4.89 -27.28
C SER A 45 7.23 5.55 -26.67
N THR A 46 7.22 6.86 -26.57
CA THR A 46 8.14 7.64 -25.73
C THR A 46 8.26 6.90 -24.39
N PRO A 47 9.47 6.68 -23.88
CA PRO A 47 9.65 6.03 -22.60
C PRO A 47 8.85 6.83 -21.57
N ARG A 48 7.75 6.24 -21.06
CA ARG A 48 6.93 6.88 -20.01
C ARG A 48 7.83 7.12 -18.83
N MET A 49 8.25 8.37 -18.63
CA MET A 49 9.09 8.78 -17.51
C MET A 49 8.31 8.52 -16.21
N ILE A 50 9.00 7.91 -15.25
CA ILE A 50 8.46 7.70 -13.90
C ILE A 50 8.16 9.07 -13.30
N ASP A 51 6.91 9.31 -12.89
CA ASP A 51 6.53 10.58 -12.28
C ASP A 51 6.95 10.60 -10.79
N LEU A 52 8.06 11.29 -10.51
CA LEU A 52 8.62 11.43 -9.16
C LEU A 52 8.26 12.80 -8.51
N ARG A 53 7.33 13.55 -9.09
CA ARG A 53 7.03 14.93 -8.64
C ARG A 53 6.53 15.02 -7.21
N LEU A 54 5.82 14.00 -6.71
CA LEU A 54 5.30 13.94 -5.35
C LEU A 54 6.26 13.27 -4.35
N LEU A 55 7.34 12.66 -4.82
CA LEU A 55 8.30 11.99 -3.94
C LEU A 55 8.92 12.95 -2.90
N PRO A 56 9.38 14.16 -3.26
CA PRO A 56 9.92 15.10 -2.26
C PRO A 56 8.89 15.48 -1.19
N ALA A 57 7.62 15.64 -1.56
CA ALA A 57 6.55 15.95 -0.61
C ALA A 57 6.30 14.80 0.37
N ALA A 58 6.24 13.56 -0.12
CA ALA A 58 6.07 12.39 0.73
C ALA A 58 7.24 12.18 1.69
N VAL A 59 8.49 12.34 1.22
CA VAL A 59 9.70 12.22 2.06
C VAL A 59 9.75 13.34 3.10
N ALA A 60 9.50 14.59 2.72
CA ALA A 60 9.50 15.72 3.65
C ALA A 60 8.39 15.57 4.72
N THR A 61 7.19 15.13 4.33
CA THR A 61 6.09 14.87 5.26
C THR A 61 6.46 13.74 6.23
N TRP A 62 7.09 12.67 5.74
CA TRP A 62 7.55 11.57 6.60
C TRP A 62 8.60 12.03 7.61
N ALA A 63 9.64 12.72 7.15
CA ALA A 63 10.70 13.24 8.02
C ALA A 63 10.14 14.20 9.08
N ALA A 64 9.24 15.10 8.69
CA ALA A 64 8.61 16.06 9.60
C ALA A 64 7.77 15.35 10.67
N THR A 65 6.92 14.39 10.30
CA THR A 65 6.10 13.62 11.25
C THR A 65 6.94 12.73 12.15
N TRP A 66 7.95 12.07 11.61
CA TRP A 66 8.85 11.20 12.37
C TRP A 66 9.63 11.98 13.43
N TRP A 67 10.13 13.17 13.07
CA TRP A 67 10.84 14.03 13.99
C TRP A 67 9.89 14.62 15.06
N ALA A 68 8.73 15.16 14.64
CA ALA A 68 7.78 15.84 15.53
C ALA A 68 7.11 14.91 16.55
N THR A 69 6.92 13.63 16.19
CA THR A 69 6.42 12.62 17.13
C THR A 69 7.44 12.24 18.20
N ALA A 70 8.76 12.47 17.97
CA ALA A 70 9.80 12.29 18.98
C ALA A 70 9.97 13.53 19.88
N HIS A 71 9.86 14.70 19.26
CA HIS A 71 10.15 16.00 19.87
C HIS A 71 8.93 16.89 19.67
N PRO A 72 7.92 16.83 20.55
CA PRO A 72 6.65 17.55 20.38
C PRO A 72 6.82 19.05 20.64
N VAL A 73 7.63 19.72 19.82
CA VAL A 73 7.86 21.16 19.83
C VAL A 73 7.34 21.80 18.55
N ALA A 74 6.69 22.96 18.69
CA ALA A 74 5.98 23.59 17.58
C ALA A 74 6.87 24.41 16.63
N TRP A 75 8.08 24.83 17.06
CA TRP A 75 8.91 25.74 16.27
C TRP A 75 9.30 25.25 14.87
N PRO A 76 9.52 23.92 14.59
CA PRO A 76 9.85 23.50 13.23
C PRO A 76 8.69 23.64 12.26
N ALA A 77 7.46 23.46 12.73
CA ALA A 77 6.28 23.71 11.90
C ALA A 77 6.21 25.20 11.50
N ILE A 78 6.53 26.11 12.43
CA ILE A 78 6.56 27.55 12.17
C ILE A 78 7.66 27.88 11.17
N VAL A 79 8.87 27.33 11.33
CA VAL A 79 9.99 27.52 10.40
C VAL A 79 9.65 27.02 9.00
N LEU A 80 9.10 25.82 8.88
CA LEU A 80 8.69 25.26 7.58
C LEU A 80 7.61 26.12 6.91
N CYS A 81 6.66 26.64 7.68
CA CYS A 81 5.63 27.56 7.18
C CYS A 81 6.23 28.88 6.69
N ALA A 82 7.17 29.46 7.45
CA ALA A 82 7.89 30.67 7.05
C ALA A 82 8.71 30.47 5.77
N LEU A 83 9.42 29.35 5.65
CA LEU A 83 10.17 28.99 4.43
C LEU A 83 9.25 28.81 3.22
N ALA A 84 8.06 28.24 3.42
CA ALA A 84 7.06 28.13 2.37
C ALA A 84 6.59 29.51 1.90
N ALA A 85 6.26 30.41 2.84
CA ALA A 85 5.86 31.78 2.54
C ALA A 85 6.96 32.55 1.80
N LEU A 86 8.22 32.43 2.23
CA LEU A 86 9.37 33.04 1.57
C LEU A 86 9.56 32.51 0.16
N SER A 87 9.38 31.19 -0.08
CA SER A 87 9.51 30.59 -1.42
C SER A 87 8.41 31.09 -2.37
N ILE A 88 7.20 31.32 -1.88
CA ILE A 88 6.09 31.92 -2.66
C ILE A 88 6.41 33.39 -2.96
N ALA A 89 6.83 34.17 -1.96
CA ALA A 89 7.17 35.59 -2.13
C ALA A 89 8.32 35.78 -3.12
N ALA A 90 9.39 34.99 -3.00
CA ALA A 90 10.52 35.00 -3.92
C ALA A 90 10.09 34.67 -5.37
N SER A 91 9.19 33.68 -5.54
CA SER A 91 8.65 33.32 -6.85
C SER A 91 7.82 34.43 -7.46
N TYR A 92 6.99 35.06 -6.65
CA TYR A 92 6.16 36.18 -7.08
C TYR A 92 7.04 37.39 -7.48
N ALA A 93 8.06 37.74 -6.68
CA ALA A 93 9.01 38.80 -6.98
C ALA A 93 9.80 38.53 -8.26
N TRP A 94 10.26 37.28 -8.46
CA TRP A 94 10.96 36.86 -9.68
C TRP A 94 10.07 36.98 -10.92
N ASN A 95 8.83 36.48 -10.85
CA ASN A 95 7.89 36.56 -11.98
C ASN A 95 7.52 38.02 -12.33
N ARG A 96 7.43 38.91 -11.32
CA ARG A 96 7.22 40.35 -11.57
C ARG A 96 8.40 41.04 -12.29
N ARG A 97 9.63 40.63 -11.96
CA ARG A 97 10.86 41.22 -12.56
C ARG A 97 11.14 40.68 -13.97
N HIS A 98 10.71 39.47 -14.27
CA HIS A 98 11.06 38.77 -15.53
C HIS A 98 9.84 38.45 -16.39
N ALA A 99 8.84 39.34 -16.47
CA ALA A 99 7.58 39.20 -17.22
C ALA A 99 7.72 38.28 -18.47
N LEU A 100 7.70 36.95 -18.21
CA LEU A 100 7.69 35.95 -19.27
C LEU A 100 6.25 35.78 -19.76
N PRO A 101 6.00 35.78 -21.07
CA PRO A 101 4.66 35.54 -21.61
C PRO A 101 4.18 34.16 -21.14
N PRO A 102 2.88 34.01 -20.88
CA PRO A 102 2.31 32.75 -20.43
C PRO A 102 2.41 31.71 -21.56
N ARG A 103 3.51 30.98 -21.61
CA ARG A 103 3.59 29.76 -22.39
C ARG A 103 2.84 28.70 -21.63
N HIS A 104 1.96 27.97 -22.29
CA HIS A 104 1.11 26.91 -21.83
C HIS A 104 1.87 25.79 -21.08
N ALA A 105 2.34 26.03 -19.87
CA ALA A 105 2.98 25.05 -19.03
C ALA A 105 1.96 24.54 -17.99
N LEU A 106 1.35 23.40 -18.27
CA LEU A 106 0.50 22.65 -17.36
C LEU A 106 1.24 22.18 -16.08
N THR A 107 2.53 22.48 -15.96
CA THR A 107 3.35 22.12 -14.81
C THR A 107 3.64 23.34 -13.94
N PRO A 108 3.28 23.33 -12.65
CA PRO A 108 3.58 24.44 -11.75
C PRO A 108 5.11 24.67 -11.66
N PRO A 109 5.57 25.92 -11.52
CA PRO A 109 6.98 26.24 -11.39
C PRO A 109 7.61 25.53 -10.18
N ARG A 110 8.93 25.32 -10.23
CA ARG A 110 9.67 24.60 -9.17
C ARG A 110 9.45 25.20 -7.78
N SER A 111 9.33 26.50 -7.67
CA SER A 111 9.08 27.24 -6.43
C SER A 111 7.71 26.94 -5.82
N VAL A 112 6.66 26.85 -6.63
CA VAL A 112 5.31 26.48 -6.15
C VAL A 112 5.30 25.04 -5.63
N ARG A 113 6.02 24.14 -6.28
CA ARG A 113 6.17 22.76 -5.81
C ARG A 113 6.94 22.69 -4.49
N LEU A 114 8.01 23.45 -4.34
CA LEU A 114 8.77 23.57 -3.09
C LEU A 114 7.89 24.13 -1.97
N ALA A 115 7.17 25.20 -2.22
CA ALA A 115 6.25 25.79 -1.25
C ALA A 115 5.17 24.81 -0.80
N ALA A 116 4.54 24.08 -1.74
CA ALA A 116 3.55 23.06 -1.43
C ALA A 116 4.15 21.92 -0.57
N THR A 117 5.38 21.48 -0.88
CA THR A 117 6.09 20.47 -0.09
C THR A 117 6.34 20.94 1.33
N LEU A 118 6.82 22.17 1.51
CA LEU A 118 7.08 22.75 2.83
C LEU A 118 5.79 22.97 3.63
N LEU A 119 4.70 23.40 3.00
CA LEU A 119 3.40 23.53 3.65
C LEU A 119 2.84 22.17 4.11
N LEU A 120 2.94 21.14 3.28
CA LEU A 120 2.53 19.79 3.67
C LEU A 120 3.35 19.28 4.86
N ALA A 121 4.68 19.46 4.81
CA ALA A 121 5.56 19.06 5.91
C ALA A 121 5.27 19.86 7.20
N SER A 122 5.00 21.17 7.09
CA SER A 122 4.60 22.03 8.22
C SER A 122 3.29 21.57 8.85
N THR A 123 2.25 21.33 8.02
CA THR A 123 0.95 20.85 8.49
C THR A 123 1.09 19.48 9.18
N ALA A 124 1.85 18.58 8.59
CA ALA A 124 2.10 17.26 9.16
C ALA A 124 2.87 17.34 10.49
N CYS A 125 3.86 18.23 10.58
CA CYS A 125 4.59 18.50 11.81
C CYS A 125 3.66 19.04 12.90
N ALA A 126 2.82 20.02 12.60
CA ALA A 126 1.86 20.60 13.55
C ALA A 126 0.84 19.55 14.04
N LEU A 127 0.31 18.72 13.15
CA LEU A 127 -0.59 17.61 13.51
C LEU A 127 0.11 16.57 14.40
N ALA A 128 1.38 16.26 14.12
CA ALA A 128 2.16 15.33 14.92
C ALA A 128 2.40 15.87 16.34
N VAL A 129 2.76 17.15 16.46
CA VAL A 129 2.93 17.84 17.77
C VAL A 129 1.62 17.83 18.55
N ALA A 130 0.51 18.22 17.91
CA ALA A 130 -0.80 18.23 18.55
C ALA A 130 -1.24 16.84 19.02
N SER A 131 -1.00 15.82 18.18
CA SER A 131 -1.29 14.42 18.53
C SER A 131 -0.43 13.93 19.70
N ALA A 132 0.85 14.27 19.74
CA ALA A 132 1.76 13.88 20.80
C ALA A 132 1.40 14.58 22.13
N ALA A 133 1.10 15.89 22.10
CA ALA A 133 0.66 16.65 23.25
C ALA A 133 -0.66 16.12 23.85
N GLY A 134 -1.63 15.78 22.99
CA GLY A 134 -2.92 15.21 23.42
C GLY A 134 -2.81 13.83 24.07
N GLN A 135 -1.71 13.09 23.82
CA GLN A 135 -1.49 11.79 24.47
C GLN A 135 -0.78 11.89 25.80
N SER A 136 0.09 12.90 26.01
CA SER A 136 0.88 13.05 27.21
C SER A 136 0.12 13.74 28.36
N SER A 137 -0.65 14.78 28.06
CA SER A 137 -1.25 15.66 29.06
C SER A 137 -2.37 15.03 29.91
N LEU A 138 -3.05 14.01 29.39
CA LEU A 138 -4.22 13.43 30.04
C LEU A 138 -3.91 12.28 31.01
N LEU A 139 -2.67 11.80 31.02
CA LEU A 139 -2.25 10.66 31.86
C LEU A 139 -1.26 11.05 32.97
N ASP A 140 -0.78 12.30 32.97
CA ASP A 140 0.14 12.77 34.01
C ASP A 140 -0.41 12.63 35.45
N PRO A 141 -1.72 12.82 35.69
CA PRO A 141 -2.28 12.57 37.03
C PRO A 141 -2.27 11.10 37.45
N VAL A 142 -2.24 10.17 36.49
CA VAL A 142 -2.34 8.71 36.73
C VAL A 142 -0.96 8.05 36.79
N ARG A 143 0.07 8.73 36.26
CA ARG A 143 1.46 8.25 36.25
C ARG A 143 2.15 8.30 37.61
N SER A 144 1.66 9.09 38.52
CA SER A 144 2.32 9.38 39.79
C SER A 144 1.87 8.52 40.95
N ASP A 145 0.86 7.67 40.78
CA ASP A 145 0.25 6.92 41.86
C ASP A 145 0.19 5.43 41.55
N GLU A 146 0.66 4.56 42.47
CA GLU A 146 0.52 3.10 42.40
C GLU A 146 -0.94 2.62 42.57
N SER A 147 -1.88 3.55 42.65
CA SER A 147 -3.30 3.31 42.84
C SER A 147 -3.90 2.52 41.67
N PRO A 148 -4.90 1.69 41.92
CA PRO A 148 -5.61 0.97 40.85
C PRO A 148 -6.28 1.98 39.90
N VAL A 149 -5.95 1.86 38.63
CA VAL A 149 -6.46 2.71 37.55
C VAL A 149 -7.78 2.16 37.05
N HIS A 150 -8.82 3.00 37.08
CA HIS A 150 -10.12 2.71 36.48
C HIS A 150 -10.20 3.41 35.12
N VAL A 151 -10.34 2.64 34.03
CA VAL A 151 -10.37 3.18 32.67
C VAL A 151 -11.50 2.57 31.84
N ARG A 152 -12.10 3.39 30.99
CA ARG A 152 -12.98 2.93 29.92
C ARG A 152 -12.20 2.90 28.62
N VAL A 153 -12.19 1.73 27.97
CA VAL A 153 -11.38 1.52 26.78
C VAL A 153 -12.21 0.93 25.65
N ARG A 154 -11.84 1.28 24.41
CA ARG A 154 -12.35 0.65 23.19
C ARG A 154 -11.25 -0.19 22.56
N LEU A 155 -11.52 -1.43 22.24
CA LEU A 155 -10.60 -2.30 21.55
C LEU A 155 -10.38 -1.83 20.10
N LEU A 156 -9.11 -1.62 19.73
CA LEU A 156 -8.72 -1.23 18.38
C LEU A 156 -8.47 -2.44 17.47
N ARG A 157 -8.14 -3.60 18.09
CA ARG A 157 -7.92 -4.89 17.42
C ARG A 157 -8.52 -6.01 18.26
N ASP A 158 -8.72 -7.15 17.61
CA ASP A 158 -9.09 -8.36 18.33
C ASP A 158 -7.96 -8.79 19.27
N PRO A 159 -8.25 -9.24 20.49
CA PRO A 159 -7.22 -9.66 21.45
C PRO A 159 -6.45 -10.87 20.95
N THR A 160 -5.13 -10.85 21.14
CA THR A 160 -4.24 -11.97 20.84
C THR A 160 -3.81 -12.67 22.14
N PRO A 161 -3.66 -14.01 22.16
CA PRO A 161 -3.10 -14.71 23.31
C PRO A 161 -1.69 -14.19 23.61
N ALA A 162 -1.35 -14.01 24.90
CA ALA A 162 0.02 -13.68 25.28
C ALA A 162 0.88 -14.94 25.18
N SER A 163 2.02 -14.85 24.49
CA SER A 163 2.92 -15.97 24.18
C SER A 163 3.72 -16.53 25.37
N SER A 164 3.50 -16.06 26.59
CA SER A 164 4.17 -16.58 27.79
C SER A 164 3.41 -17.77 28.37
N GLY A 165 3.97 -18.95 28.28
CA GLY A 165 3.40 -20.28 28.50
C GLY A 165 2.71 -20.59 29.83
N PHE A 166 2.59 -19.68 30.77
CA PHE A 166 1.94 -19.93 32.08
C PHE A 166 0.74 -19.02 32.39
N SER A 167 0.47 -17.98 31.65
CA SER A 167 -0.67 -17.11 31.92
C SER A 167 -1.66 -17.09 30.77
N ARG A 168 -2.90 -17.50 30.99
CA ARG A 168 -4.03 -17.36 30.05
C ARG A 168 -4.44 -15.87 29.91
N ARG A 169 -3.49 -15.01 29.62
CA ARG A 169 -3.75 -13.58 29.42
C ARG A 169 -3.82 -13.27 27.94
N SER A 170 -4.72 -12.35 27.58
CA SER A 170 -4.82 -11.81 26.22
C SER A 170 -4.26 -10.40 26.17
N ARG A 171 -3.65 -10.02 25.06
CA ARG A 171 -3.16 -8.67 24.82
C ARG A 171 -3.97 -8.01 23.72
N ALA A 172 -4.34 -6.75 23.91
CA ALA A 172 -5.00 -5.95 22.89
C ALA A 172 -4.52 -4.50 22.93
N ARG A 173 -4.44 -3.87 21.76
CA ARG A 173 -4.28 -2.43 21.67
C ARG A 173 -5.64 -1.77 21.83
N VAL A 174 -5.71 -0.77 22.71
CA VAL A 174 -6.94 -0.08 23.06
C VAL A 174 -6.80 1.42 22.92
N ARG A 175 -7.92 2.09 22.73
CA ARG A 175 -8.05 3.53 22.92
C ARG A 175 -8.72 3.78 24.25
N ILE A 176 -8.09 4.59 25.08
CA ILE A 176 -8.64 5.01 26.37
C ILE A 176 -9.69 6.08 26.07
N LEU A 177 -10.94 5.84 26.43
CA LEU A 177 -12.05 6.77 26.26
C LEU A 177 -12.19 7.72 27.44
N ALA A 178 -11.98 7.17 28.65
CA ALA A 178 -12.04 7.95 29.88
C ALA A 178 -11.19 7.26 30.95
N VAL A 179 -10.66 8.07 31.85
CA VAL A 179 -9.88 7.69 33.04
C VAL A 179 -10.56 8.27 34.26
N GLU A 180 -10.70 7.48 35.31
CA GLU A 180 -11.20 7.95 36.61
C GLU A 180 -10.04 8.52 37.42
N VAL A 181 -10.17 9.79 37.79
CA VAL A 181 -9.21 10.50 38.67
C VAL A 181 -9.99 11.01 39.86
N GLY A 182 -9.74 10.44 41.04
CA GLY A 182 -10.58 10.64 42.21
C GLY A 182 -12.00 10.12 41.98
N GLN A 183 -13.02 10.98 41.95
CA GLN A 183 -14.42 10.61 41.67
C GLN A 183 -14.92 11.14 40.33
N ARG A 184 -14.03 11.60 39.42
CA ARG A 184 -14.41 12.21 38.15
C ARG A 184 -13.84 11.44 36.98
N TRP A 185 -14.67 11.23 35.96
CA TRP A 185 -14.24 10.65 34.69
C TRP A 185 -13.75 11.74 33.75
N LEU A 186 -12.47 11.71 33.40
CA LEU A 186 -11.84 12.59 32.43
C LEU A 186 -11.76 11.87 31.08
N THR A 187 -12.20 12.54 30.02
CA THR A 187 -12.12 12.00 28.67
C THR A 187 -10.68 11.94 28.18
N SER A 188 -10.32 10.86 27.50
CA SER A 188 -8.99 10.66 26.92
C SER A 188 -9.10 10.14 25.49
N ASN A 189 -8.07 10.31 24.69
CA ASN A 189 -7.93 9.72 23.36
C ASN A 189 -6.59 8.97 23.23
N ALA A 190 -5.91 8.73 24.32
CA ALA A 190 -4.64 8.04 24.37
C ALA A 190 -4.81 6.55 23.98
N THR A 191 -3.76 5.97 23.41
CA THR A 191 -3.71 4.55 23.13
C THR A 191 -2.83 3.83 24.13
N ALA A 192 -3.22 2.63 24.53
CA ALA A 192 -2.46 1.79 25.43
C ALA A 192 -2.48 0.34 24.96
N LEU A 193 -1.53 -0.45 25.44
CA LEU A 193 -1.60 -1.91 25.37
C LEU A 193 -2.27 -2.41 26.65
N VAL A 194 -3.25 -3.29 26.51
CA VAL A 194 -3.89 -3.94 27.67
C VAL A 194 -3.50 -5.40 27.72
N SER A 195 -3.17 -5.87 28.90
CA SER A 195 -3.05 -7.30 29.23
C SER A 195 -4.15 -7.67 30.20
N ALA A 196 -5.09 -8.50 29.78
CA ALA A 196 -6.25 -8.89 30.58
C ALA A 196 -6.40 -10.41 30.68
N PRO A 197 -6.95 -10.96 31.79
CA PRO A 197 -7.37 -12.34 31.86
C PRO A 197 -8.63 -12.54 31.01
N SER A 198 -8.75 -13.68 30.33
CA SER A 198 -9.98 -14.16 29.68
C SER A 198 -10.75 -13.16 28.76
N TRP A 199 -10.11 -12.67 27.71
CA TRP A 199 -10.80 -11.94 26.62
C TRP A 199 -11.13 -12.86 25.43
N GLN A 200 -11.74 -14.02 25.71
CA GLN A 200 -12.01 -15.02 24.66
C GLN A 200 -13.05 -14.56 23.64
N ASP A 201 -14.08 -13.82 24.10
CA ASP A 201 -15.17 -13.31 23.25
C ASP A 201 -15.05 -11.83 22.89
N ALA A 202 -13.98 -11.18 23.31
CA ALA A 202 -13.76 -9.77 23.03
C ALA A 202 -13.35 -9.57 21.56
N ALA A 203 -13.91 -8.56 20.92
CA ALA A 203 -13.63 -8.22 19.54
C ALA A 203 -13.36 -6.73 19.39
N ARG A 204 -12.74 -6.35 18.28
CA ARG A 204 -12.54 -4.96 17.90
C ARG A 204 -13.84 -4.17 18.02
N GLY A 205 -13.76 -2.97 18.59
CA GLY A 205 -14.89 -2.07 18.76
C GLY A 205 -15.59 -2.21 20.11
N ASP A 206 -15.45 -3.34 20.80
CA ASP A 206 -16.03 -3.53 22.12
C ASP A 206 -15.49 -2.51 23.12
N VAL A 207 -16.34 -2.01 23.99
CA VAL A 207 -15.99 -1.06 25.05
C VAL A 207 -16.03 -1.77 26.39
N TYR A 208 -14.91 -1.73 27.09
CA TYR A 208 -14.73 -2.32 28.40
C TYR A 208 -14.42 -1.25 29.46
N GLN A 209 -14.89 -1.48 30.66
CA GLN A 209 -14.34 -0.85 31.86
C GLN A 209 -13.31 -1.80 32.47
N LEU A 210 -12.13 -1.28 32.72
CA LEU A 210 -11.00 -2.02 33.26
C LEU A 210 -10.61 -1.44 34.61
N GLU A 211 -10.26 -2.34 35.53
CA GLU A 211 -9.62 -2.04 36.80
C GLU A 211 -8.25 -2.73 36.78
N GLY A 212 -7.19 -1.99 37.04
CA GLY A 212 -5.84 -2.54 36.99
C GLY A 212 -4.75 -1.53 37.31
N SER A 213 -3.52 -1.80 36.89
CA SER A 213 -2.37 -0.91 37.05
C SER A 213 -1.82 -0.49 35.68
N LEU A 214 -1.41 0.78 35.56
CA LEU A 214 -0.75 1.30 34.37
C LEU A 214 0.76 1.21 34.59
N ASP A 215 1.43 0.43 33.76
CA ASP A 215 2.88 0.30 33.72
C ASP A 215 3.44 1.11 32.57
N THR A 216 4.09 2.22 32.89
CA THR A 216 4.73 3.13 31.90
C THR A 216 6.18 2.79 31.64
N SER A 217 6.80 1.90 32.46
CA SER A 217 8.21 1.49 32.33
C SER A 217 8.42 0.55 31.13
N PHE A 218 7.41 -0.21 30.76
CA PHE A 218 7.42 -0.94 29.49
C PHE A 218 7.23 0.05 28.34
N ALA A 219 8.30 0.29 27.59
CA ALA A 219 8.28 1.06 26.35
C ALA A 219 7.33 0.40 25.34
N ALA A 220 6.03 0.59 25.54
CA ALA A 220 5.04 0.29 24.52
C ALA A 220 5.42 1.13 23.31
N GLN A 221 5.52 0.50 22.13
CA GLN A 221 5.86 1.24 20.91
C GLN A 221 4.88 2.42 20.76
N PRO A 222 5.37 3.65 20.56
CA PRO A 222 4.48 4.76 20.30
C PRO A 222 3.45 4.41 19.22
N PRO A 223 2.20 4.86 19.34
CA PRO A 223 1.66 5.87 20.23
C PRO A 223 1.16 5.37 21.60
N SER A 224 1.45 4.14 22.00
CA SER A 224 0.95 3.61 23.27
C SER A 224 1.64 4.31 24.47
N VAL A 225 0.84 4.77 25.40
CA VAL A 225 1.32 5.48 26.61
C VAL A 225 1.84 4.56 27.71
N GLY A 226 1.57 3.25 27.59
CA GLY A 226 2.00 2.21 28.52
C GLY A 226 1.22 0.92 28.36
N VAL A 227 1.41 0.02 29.32
CA VAL A 227 0.71 -1.27 29.40
C VAL A 227 -0.23 -1.25 30.61
N ILE A 228 -1.53 -1.42 30.36
CA ILE A 228 -2.53 -1.59 31.42
C ILE A 228 -2.62 -3.07 31.74
N ARG A 229 -2.26 -3.45 32.96
CA ARG A 229 -2.44 -4.81 33.49
C ARG A 229 -3.80 -4.91 34.16
N ALA A 230 -4.84 -5.25 33.40
CA ALA A 230 -6.18 -5.37 33.93
C ALA A 230 -6.29 -6.56 34.88
N ARG A 231 -6.91 -6.34 36.05
CA ARG A 231 -7.31 -7.35 37.05
C ARG A 231 -8.76 -7.75 36.85
N LYS A 232 -9.63 -6.74 36.62
CA LYS A 232 -11.04 -6.93 36.31
C LYS A 232 -11.39 -6.29 34.97
N THR A 233 -12.30 -6.92 34.25
CA THR A 233 -12.80 -6.46 32.95
C THR A 233 -14.32 -6.58 32.95
N GLN A 234 -15.01 -5.49 32.66
CA GLN A 234 -16.46 -5.46 32.52
C GLN A 234 -16.81 -4.92 31.13
N LEU A 235 -17.58 -5.71 30.39
CA LEU A 235 -18.10 -5.25 29.09
C LEU A 235 -19.17 -4.19 29.33
N LEU A 236 -19.00 -3.01 28.76
CA LEU A 236 -19.97 -1.92 28.83
C LEU A 236 -20.88 -1.87 27.59
N TRP A 237 -20.28 -2.09 26.42
CA TRP A 237 -21.00 -1.94 25.16
C TRP A 237 -20.38 -2.76 24.04
N ARG A 238 -21.23 -3.30 23.17
CA ARG A 238 -20.83 -3.99 21.93
C ARG A 238 -21.41 -3.27 20.73
N PRO A 239 -20.59 -2.97 19.68
CA PRO A 239 -21.08 -2.35 18.48
C PRO A 239 -22.00 -3.30 17.70
N GLY A 240 -23.09 -2.73 17.15
CA GLY A 240 -24.01 -3.39 16.24
C GLY A 240 -23.62 -3.20 14.76
N GLY A 241 -24.58 -3.48 13.86
CA GLY A 241 -24.42 -3.23 12.42
C GLY A 241 -23.26 -4.00 11.79
N LEU A 242 -22.39 -3.28 11.06
CA LEU A 242 -21.27 -3.87 10.33
C LEU A 242 -20.24 -4.57 11.26
N ASP A 243 -20.03 -4.06 12.47
CA ASP A 243 -19.12 -4.71 13.43
C ASP A 243 -19.73 -6.02 13.98
N ALA A 244 -21.05 -6.08 14.16
CA ALA A 244 -21.73 -7.33 14.53
C ALA A 244 -21.64 -8.36 13.39
N TRP A 245 -21.88 -7.95 12.14
CA TRP A 245 -21.73 -8.81 10.97
C TRP A 245 -20.28 -9.33 10.84
N ARG A 246 -19.28 -8.47 10.98
CA ARG A 246 -17.87 -8.88 10.98
C ARG A 246 -17.59 -9.93 12.06
N ARG A 247 -18.03 -9.69 13.29
CA ARG A 247 -17.83 -10.61 14.42
C ARG A 247 -18.46 -11.97 14.16
N GLU A 248 -19.67 -11.98 13.62
CA GLU A 248 -20.36 -13.22 13.27
C GLU A 248 -19.65 -13.96 12.15
N THR A 249 -19.19 -13.24 11.11
CA THR A 249 -18.40 -13.81 10.02
C THR A 249 -17.11 -14.44 10.53
N HIS A 250 -16.36 -13.76 11.41
CA HIS A 250 -15.14 -14.31 12.02
C HIS A 250 -15.43 -15.56 12.85
N ARG A 251 -16.50 -15.56 13.65
CA ARG A 251 -16.90 -16.71 14.46
C ARG A 251 -17.33 -17.89 13.59
N ALA A 252 -18.21 -17.67 12.65
CA ALA A 252 -18.72 -18.70 11.75
C ALA A 252 -17.60 -19.31 10.89
N PHE A 253 -16.69 -18.47 10.36
CA PHE A 253 -15.56 -18.93 9.58
C PHE A 253 -14.53 -19.69 10.43
N GLY A 254 -14.25 -19.21 11.64
CA GLY A 254 -13.41 -19.93 12.60
C GLY A 254 -13.97 -21.33 12.91
N SER A 255 -15.29 -21.46 13.08
CA SER A 255 -15.97 -22.75 13.26
C SER A 255 -15.84 -23.64 12.03
N ALA A 256 -16.00 -23.08 10.80
CA ALA A 256 -15.84 -23.81 9.55
C ALA A 256 -14.39 -24.32 9.35
N CYS A 257 -13.40 -23.60 9.88
CA CYS A 257 -11.99 -24.00 9.87
C CYS A 257 -11.61 -24.98 10.99
N GLY A 258 -12.49 -25.23 11.98
CA GLY A 258 -12.20 -26.04 13.16
C GLY A 258 -11.75 -27.48 12.86
N GLY A 259 -12.25 -28.08 11.79
CA GLY A 259 -11.88 -29.43 11.33
C GLY A 259 -10.64 -29.52 10.44
N LEU A 260 -9.95 -28.40 10.16
CA LEU A 260 -8.77 -28.38 9.32
C LEU A 260 -7.51 -28.86 10.07
N PRO A 261 -6.44 -29.29 9.35
CA PRO A 261 -5.13 -29.55 9.95
C PRO A 261 -4.62 -28.37 10.78
N ARG A 262 -3.75 -28.64 11.76
CA ARG A 262 -3.25 -27.66 12.73
C ARG A 262 -2.78 -26.35 12.12
N ASP A 263 -1.97 -26.43 11.07
CA ASP A 263 -1.40 -25.26 10.39
C ASP A 263 -2.45 -24.46 9.62
N ALA A 264 -3.33 -25.17 8.91
CA ALA A 264 -4.38 -24.57 8.12
C ALA A 264 -5.42 -23.84 8.97
N ARG A 265 -5.69 -24.34 10.22
CA ARG A 265 -6.57 -23.63 11.17
C ARG A 265 -6.12 -22.21 11.50
N GLY A 266 -4.81 -21.97 11.46
CA GLY A 266 -4.25 -20.62 11.66
C GLY A 266 -4.07 -19.85 10.36
N LEU A 267 -3.49 -20.50 9.31
CA LEU A 267 -3.14 -19.81 8.08
C LEU A 267 -4.35 -19.45 7.22
N VAL A 268 -5.38 -20.30 7.15
CA VAL A 268 -6.57 -20.01 6.32
C VAL A 268 -7.29 -18.75 6.82
N PRO A 269 -7.64 -18.58 8.10
CA PRO A 269 -8.21 -17.32 8.59
C PRO A 269 -7.22 -16.14 8.50
N GLY A 270 -5.93 -16.37 8.78
CA GLY A 270 -4.89 -15.35 8.68
C GLY A 270 -4.84 -14.71 7.30
N MET A 271 -4.70 -15.50 6.26
CA MET A 271 -4.60 -15.04 4.87
C MET A 271 -5.92 -14.47 4.31
N SER A 272 -7.07 -14.87 4.86
CA SER A 272 -8.39 -14.51 4.33
C SER A 272 -9.00 -13.28 5.02
N ILE A 273 -8.99 -13.26 6.35
CA ILE A 273 -9.64 -12.25 7.18
C ILE A 273 -8.70 -11.59 8.20
N GLY A 274 -7.40 -11.89 8.13
CA GLY A 274 -6.37 -11.31 9.01
C GLY A 274 -6.37 -11.87 10.44
N ASP A 275 -7.00 -13.03 10.68
CA ASP A 275 -7.02 -13.69 11.99
C ASP A 275 -5.92 -14.76 12.08
N ASP A 276 -4.74 -14.34 12.50
CA ASP A 276 -3.55 -15.19 12.67
C ASP A 276 -3.37 -15.77 14.07
N ARG A 277 -4.34 -15.61 14.97
CA ARG A 277 -4.27 -16.00 16.40
C ARG A 277 -4.01 -17.48 16.61
N LEU A 278 -4.39 -18.32 15.67
CA LEU A 278 -4.24 -19.78 15.73
C LEU A 278 -3.05 -20.30 14.94
N VAL A 279 -2.19 -19.44 14.38
CA VAL A 279 -0.95 -19.87 13.72
C VAL A 279 -0.02 -20.50 14.78
N PRO A 280 0.42 -21.75 14.61
CA PRO A 280 1.33 -22.40 15.55
C PRO A 280 2.67 -21.66 15.63
N SER A 281 3.26 -21.59 16.83
CA SER A 281 4.52 -20.86 17.07
C SER A 281 5.68 -21.42 16.24
N ASP A 282 5.78 -22.75 16.09
CA ASP A 282 6.79 -23.39 15.26
C ASP A 282 6.68 -22.98 13.78
N LEU A 283 5.43 -22.87 13.26
CA LEU A 283 5.19 -22.39 11.93
C LEU A 283 5.46 -20.89 11.80
N ALA A 284 5.04 -20.09 12.77
CA ALA A 284 5.33 -18.65 12.79
C ALA A 284 6.84 -18.37 12.77
N ASP A 285 7.63 -19.15 13.53
CA ASP A 285 9.09 -19.07 13.55
C ASP A 285 9.72 -19.49 12.21
N ALA A 286 9.17 -20.54 11.56
CA ALA A 286 9.62 -20.96 10.23
C ALA A 286 9.30 -19.88 9.17
N MET A 287 8.09 -19.33 9.20
CA MET A 287 7.69 -18.24 8.29
C MET A 287 8.51 -16.97 8.52
N LYS A 288 8.91 -16.69 9.75
CA LYS A 288 9.80 -15.57 10.07
C LYS A 288 11.19 -15.79 9.50
N ALA A 289 11.75 -17.01 9.61
CA ALA A 289 13.06 -17.36 9.08
C ALA A 289 13.13 -17.31 7.55
N THR A 290 12.00 -17.43 6.86
CA THR A 290 11.87 -17.47 5.40
C THR A 290 11.21 -16.24 4.80
N SER A 291 11.04 -15.15 5.55
CA SER A 291 10.34 -13.92 5.13
C SER A 291 8.89 -14.13 4.64
N LEU A 292 8.25 -15.26 4.97
CA LEU A 292 6.87 -15.55 4.59
C LEU A 292 5.82 -14.99 5.58
N THR A 293 6.25 -14.32 6.65
CA THR A 293 5.36 -13.77 7.69
C THR A 293 4.30 -12.81 7.12
N HIS A 294 4.62 -12.12 6.01
CA HIS A 294 3.67 -11.21 5.36
C HIS A 294 2.45 -11.93 4.77
N LEU A 295 2.49 -13.26 4.60
CA LEU A 295 1.37 -14.09 4.15
C LEU A 295 0.41 -14.48 5.29
N THR A 296 0.82 -14.38 6.56
CA THR A 296 -0.07 -14.71 7.71
C THR A 296 -1.16 -13.68 7.94
N ALA A 297 -1.08 -12.53 7.26
CA ALA A 297 -2.08 -11.46 7.33
C ALA A 297 -2.45 -10.98 5.92
N VAL A 298 -3.58 -10.31 5.80
CA VAL A 298 -4.01 -9.77 4.50
C VAL A 298 -3.05 -8.67 4.04
N SER A 299 -2.39 -8.91 2.92
CA SER A 299 -1.36 -8.04 2.32
C SER A 299 -1.85 -7.37 1.03
N GLY A 300 -1.02 -6.45 0.50
CA GLY A 300 -1.30 -5.82 -0.79
C GLY A 300 -1.40 -6.80 -1.96
N SER A 301 -0.62 -7.88 -1.95
CA SER A 301 -0.69 -8.94 -2.98
C SER A 301 -2.04 -9.64 -2.98
N HIS A 302 -2.60 -9.94 -1.80
CA HIS A 302 -3.94 -10.53 -1.67
C HIS A 302 -5.00 -9.64 -2.33
N ILE A 303 -4.95 -8.32 -2.10
CA ILE A 303 -5.88 -7.37 -2.73
C ILE A 303 -5.73 -7.35 -4.25
N VAL A 304 -4.50 -7.36 -4.77
CA VAL A 304 -4.24 -7.43 -6.21
C VAL A 304 -4.80 -8.72 -6.82
N ILE A 305 -4.63 -9.87 -6.16
CA ILE A 305 -5.16 -11.17 -6.59
C ILE A 305 -6.70 -11.12 -6.63
N ILE A 306 -7.34 -10.60 -5.59
CA ILE A 306 -8.80 -10.48 -5.53
C ILE A 306 -9.33 -9.56 -6.65
N LEU A 307 -8.68 -8.42 -6.87
CA LEU A 307 -9.08 -7.49 -7.94
C LEU A 307 -8.81 -8.06 -9.34
N ALA A 308 -7.75 -8.84 -9.52
CA ALA A 308 -7.47 -9.54 -10.78
C ALA A 308 -8.55 -10.59 -11.08
N ALA A 309 -8.94 -11.39 -10.09
CA ALA A 309 -10.03 -12.36 -10.22
C ALA A 309 -11.37 -11.66 -10.51
N LEU A 310 -11.67 -10.56 -9.81
CA LEU A 310 -12.86 -9.75 -10.04
C LEU A 310 -12.91 -9.22 -11.49
N ASN A 311 -11.80 -8.69 -11.99
CA ASN A 311 -11.71 -8.19 -13.37
C ASN A 311 -11.82 -9.28 -14.43
N LEU A 312 -11.45 -10.53 -14.11
CA LEU A 312 -11.61 -11.68 -14.99
C LEU A 312 -13.07 -12.13 -15.07
N LEU A 313 -13.80 -12.07 -13.95
CA LEU A 313 -15.19 -12.52 -13.84
C LEU A 313 -16.20 -11.48 -14.37
N LEU A 314 -15.87 -10.19 -14.33
CA LEU A 314 -16.79 -9.13 -14.71
C LEU A 314 -16.63 -8.71 -16.18
N PRO A 315 -17.76 -8.40 -16.87
CA PRO A 315 -17.72 -7.84 -18.21
C PRO A 315 -16.95 -6.53 -18.26
N ALA A 316 -16.40 -6.18 -19.43
CA ALA A 316 -15.50 -5.01 -19.63
C ALA A 316 -16.18 -3.63 -19.46
N ARG A 317 -17.33 -3.55 -18.82
CA ARG A 317 -18.06 -2.30 -18.55
C ARG A 317 -17.38 -1.53 -17.42
N LYS A 318 -16.73 -0.40 -17.75
CA LYS A 318 -15.95 0.42 -16.79
C LYS A 318 -16.72 0.74 -15.50
N PRO A 319 -17.98 1.28 -15.51
CA PRO A 319 -18.67 1.65 -14.28
C PRO A 319 -18.95 0.45 -13.38
N LEU A 320 -19.27 -0.73 -13.96
CA LEU A 320 -19.51 -1.95 -13.20
C LEU A 320 -18.23 -2.44 -12.49
N ARG A 321 -17.10 -2.44 -13.20
CA ARG A 321 -15.80 -2.82 -12.60
C ARG A 321 -15.39 -1.88 -11.47
N VAL A 322 -15.60 -0.57 -11.65
CA VAL A 322 -15.29 0.42 -10.59
C VAL A 322 -16.18 0.22 -9.38
N GLY A 323 -17.51 0.09 -9.58
CA GLY A 323 -18.43 -0.15 -8.49
C GLY A 323 -18.12 -1.43 -7.72
N ALA A 324 -17.84 -2.53 -8.43
CA ALA A 324 -17.46 -3.80 -7.84
C ALA A 324 -16.10 -3.72 -7.11
N THR A 325 -15.13 -3.00 -7.66
CA THR A 325 -13.84 -2.75 -6.99
C THR A 325 -14.05 -2.02 -5.66
N ILE A 326 -14.83 -0.94 -5.66
CA ILE A 326 -15.12 -0.17 -4.44
C ILE A 326 -15.82 -1.07 -3.40
N LEU A 327 -16.82 -1.84 -3.84
CA LEU A 327 -17.56 -2.75 -2.96
C LEU A 327 -16.64 -3.80 -2.32
N VAL A 328 -15.79 -4.45 -3.12
CA VAL A 328 -14.84 -5.46 -2.64
C VAL A 328 -13.82 -4.85 -1.68
N LEU A 329 -13.26 -3.69 -2.01
CA LEU A 329 -12.31 -2.99 -1.13
C LEU A 329 -12.97 -2.58 0.19
N ALA A 330 -14.20 -2.06 0.16
CA ALA A 330 -14.96 -1.74 1.37
C ALA A 330 -15.22 -3.00 2.22
N THR A 331 -15.60 -4.11 1.60
CA THR A 331 -15.82 -5.40 2.27
C THR A 331 -14.55 -5.90 2.95
N ILE A 332 -13.39 -5.81 2.28
CA ILE A 332 -12.09 -6.19 2.87
C ILE A 332 -11.77 -5.31 4.09
N VAL A 333 -11.96 -3.98 4.00
CA VAL A 333 -11.72 -3.07 5.15
C VAL A 333 -12.64 -3.38 6.32
N ILE A 334 -13.90 -3.70 6.07
CA ILE A 334 -14.85 -4.06 7.13
C ILE A 334 -14.43 -5.39 7.77
N LEU A 335 -14.12 -6.39 6.95
CA LEU A 335 -13.85 -7.76 7.39
C LEU A 335 -12.52 -7.87 8.13
N VAL A 336 -11.43 -7.38 7.54
CA VAL A 336 -10.07 -7.45 8.11
C VAL A 336 -9.85 -6.37 9.17
N GLY A 337 -10.40 -5.19 8.94
CA GLY A 337 -10.21 -4.04 9.80
C GLY A 337 -9.31 -2.97 9.15
N PRO A 338 -9.29 -1.75 9.73
CA PRO A 338 -8.49 -0.63 9.25
C PRO A 338 -7.01 -0.78 9.68
N GLU A 339 -6.41 -1.91 9.39
CA GLU A 339 -4.98 -2.11 9.60
C GLU A 339 -4.18 -1.23 8.62
N ALA A 340 -3.04 -0.72 9.07
CA ALA A 340 -2.23 0.19 8.26
C ALA A 340 -1.81 -0.43 6.91
N SER A 341 -1.57 -1.75 6.85
CA SER A 341 -1.26 -2.47 5.62
C SER A 341 -2.46 -2.55 4.67
N VAL A 342 -3.64 -2.83 5.20
CA VAL A 342 -4.89 -2.97 4.44
C VAL A 342 -5.33 -1.60 3.90
N LEU A 343 -5.42 -0.59 4.77
CA LEU A 343 -5.80 0.77 4.39
C LEU A 343 -4.91 1.32 3.27
N ARG A 344 -3.59 1.16 3.40
CA ARG A 344 -2.65 1.61 2.38
C ARG A 344 -2.88 0.90 1.05
N SER A 345 -3.00 -0.43 1.06
CA SER A 345 -3.22 -1.22 -0.16
C SER A 345 -4.54 -0.87 -0.82
N VAL A 346 -5.60 -0.67 -0.03
CA VAL A 346 -6.90 -0.20 -0.50
C VAL A 346 -6.79 1.20 -1.11
N CYS A 347 -6.12 2.14 -0.45
CA CYS A 347 -5.92 3.48 -0.98
C CYS A 347 -5.12 3.48 -2.28
N VAL A 348 -4.01 2.72 -2.35
CA VAL A 348 -3.21 2.59 -3.59
C VAL A 348 -4.03 1.97 -4.70
N ALA A 349 -4.79 0.89 -4.42
CA ALA A 349 -5.66 0.25 -5.41
C ALA A 349 -6.79 1.19 -5.87
N SER A 350 -7.38 1.97 -4.97
CA SER A 350 -8.42 2.95 -5.30
C SER A 350 -7.89 4.06 -6.20
N VAL A 351 -6.72 4.64 -5.86
CA VAL A 351 -6.09 5.69 -6.67
C VAL A 351 -5.64 5.14 -8.03
N ALA A 352 -5.10 3.91 -8.09
CA ALA A 352 -4.73 3.26 -9.34
C ALA A 352 -5.95 3.00 -10.23
N SER A 353 -7.05 2.51 -9.64
CA SER A 353 -8.32 2.28 -10.35
C SER A 353 -8.91 3.58 -10.89
N LEU A 354 -8.89 4.64 -10.10
CA LEU A 354 -9.32 5.96 -10.53
C LEU A 354 -8.44 6.51 -11.67
N GLY A 355 -7.12 6.30 -11.59
CA GLY A 355 -6.17 6.66 -12.66
C GLY A 355 -6.49 5.98 -13.99
N LEU A 356 -6.87 4.70 -13.95
CA LEU A 356 -7.31 3.96 -15.15
C LEU A 356 -8.59 4.54 -15.75
N VAL A 357 -9.55 4.92 -14.91
CA VAL A 357 -10.82 5.54 -15.37
C VAL A 357 -10.56 6.89 -16.02
N LEU A 358 -9.68 7.69 -15.45
CA LEU A 358 -9.30 9.02 -15.94
C LEU A 358 -8.30 8.97 -17.12
N GLY A 359 -7.93 7.79 -17.62
CA GLY A 359 -6.97 7.62 -18.70
C GLY A 359 -5.52 7.99 -18.35
N ARG A 360 -5.21 8.08 -17.07
CA ARG A 360 -3.88 8.43 -16.54
C ARG A 360 -3.10 7.19 -16.13
N GLU A 361 -2.80 6.33 -17.09
CA GLU A 361 -1.96 5.15 -16.83
C GLU A 361 -0.50 5.56 -16.54
N GLY A 362 0.15 4.86 -15.62
CA GLY A 362 1.60 5.02 -15.34
C GLY A 362 1.96 5.95 -14.18
N GLN A 363 0.99 6.46 -13.41
CA GLN A 363 1.24 7.35 -12.25
C GLN A 363 1.26 6.59 -10.90
N ALA A 364 1.63 5.32 -10.89
CA ALA A 364 1.54 4.49 -9.69
C ALA A 364 2.46 4.96 -8.55
N ILE A 365 3.65 5.53 -8.84
CA ILE A 365 4.52 6.12 -7.81
C ILE A 365 3.90 7.41 -7.26
N ALA A 366 3.33 8.26 -8.10
CA ALA A 366 2.64 9.46 -7.64
C ALA A 366 1.44 9.10 -6.75
N ALA A 367 0.68 8.05 -7.10
CA ALA A 367 -0.40 7.51 -6.29
C ALA A 367 0.11 7.02 -4.91
N LEU A 368 1.20 6.25 -4.88
CA LEU A 368 1.84 5.80 -3.64
C LEU A 368 2.27 6.99 -2.76
N CYS A 369 2.96 7.98 -3.34
CA CYS A 369 3.37 9.19 -2.62
C CYS A 369 2.17 9.97 -2.05
N SER A 370 1.07 10.09 -2.80
CA SER A 370 -0.16 10.74 -2.33
C SER A 370 -0.77 9.99 -1.15
N VAL A 371 -0.84 8.67 -1.22
CA VAL A 371 -1.37 7.82 -0.14
C VAL A 371 -0.49 7.91 1.11
N VAL A 372 0.84 7.87 0.95
CA VAL A 372 1.79 8.03 2.07
C VAL A 372 1.59 9.39 2.74
N THR A 373 1.54 10.47 1.96
CA THR A 373 1.33 11.82 2.49
C THR A 373 -0.01 11.92 3.22
N ALA A 374 -1.10 11.47 2.62
CA ALA A 374 -2.43 11.48 3.23
C ALA A 374 -2.48 10.66 4.53
N THR A 375 -1.88 9.47 4.54
CA THR A 375 -1.82 8.63 5.75
C THR A 375 -1.08 9.35 6.89
N LEU A 376 0.05 9.98 6.60
CA LEU A 376 0.85 10.71 7.61
C LEU A 376 0.17 11.98 8.12
N LEU A 377 -0.69 12.61 7.32
CA LEU A 377 -1.52 13.74 7.76
C LEU A 377 -2.68 13.28 8.66
N ILE A 378 -3.24 12.11 8.41
CA ILE A 378 -4.34 11.54 9.22
C ILE A 378 -3.81 10.90 10.52
N ASP A 379 -2.74 10.12 10.40
CA ASP A 379 -2.07 9.44 11.51
C ASP A 379 -0.57 9.68 11.46
N PRO A 380 -0.07 10.73 12.12
CA PRO A 380 1.37 11.04 12.17
C PRO A 380 2.23 9.92 12.78
N TRP A 381 1.64 9.09 13.66
CA TRP A 381 2.33 7.98 14.31
C TRP A 381 2.64 6.83 13.35
N ALA A 382 1.96 6.77 12.21
CA ALA A 382 2.31 5.83 11.15
C ALA A 382 3.77 5.99 10.69
N SER A 383 4.36 7.20 10.79
CA SER A 383 5.77 7.46 10.46
C SER A 383 6.75 6.59 11.25
N ARG A 384 6.39 6.17 12.46
CA ARG A 384 7.18 5.32 13.36
C ARG A 384 6.82 3.84 13.28
N SER A 385 5.80 3.50 12.50
CA SER A 385 5.36 2.11 12.34
C SER A 385 6.28 1.37 11.37
N TYR A 386 7.02 0.38 11.86
CA TYR A 386 7.81 -0.50 11.01
C TYR A 386 6.96 -1.20 9.94
N GLY A 387 5.74 -1.63 10.28
CA GLY A 387 4.83 -2.23 9.31
C GLY A 387 4.43 -1.26 8.19
N PHE A 388 4.28 0.04 8.49
CA PHE A 388 4.04 1.07 7.49
C PHE A 388 5.27 1.25 6.58
N ALA A 389 6.45 1.36 7.16
CA ALA A 389 7.70 1.52 6.42
C ALA A 389 7.98 0.32 5.49
N LEU A 390 7.89 -0.91 6.01
CA LEU A 390 8.08 -2.14 5.23
C LEU A 390 7.14 -2.20 4.02
N SER A 391 5.89 -1.87 4.21
CA SER A 391 4.92 -1.96 3.13
C SER A 391 5.06 -0.82 2.09
N VAL A 392 5.49 0.39 2.48
CA VAL A 392 5.83 1.46 1.52
C VAL A 392 7.06 1.07 0.70
N LEU A 393 8.09 0.50 1.34
CA LEU A 393 9.30 0.01 0.66
C LEU A 393 8.96 -1.13 -0.31
N ALA A 394 8.16 -2.11 0.11
CA ALA A 394 7.71 -3.20 -0.77
C ALA A 394 6.89 -2.67 -1.96
N ALA A 395 5.94 -1.77 -1.72
CA ALA A 395 5.15 -1.16 -2.80
C ALA A 395 6.03 -0.37 -3.77
N LEU A 396 7.01 0.39 -3.26
CA LEU A 396 7.97 1.14 -4.09
C LEU A 396 8.81 0.20 -4.96
N ALA A 397 9.27 -0.93 -4.40
CA ALA A 397 10.01 -1.95 -5.14
C ALA A 397 9.19 -2.54 -6.29
N VAL A 398 7.93 -2.86 -6.05
CA VAL A 398 7.03 -3.46 -7.05
C VAL A 398 6.66 -2.45 -8.14
N VAL A 399 6.23 -1.25 -7.75
CA VAL A 399 5.75 -0.22 -8.69
C VAL A 399 6.89 0.44 -9.48
N GLY A 400 8.07 0.56 -8.89
CA GLY A 400 9.26 1.17 -9.49
C GLY A 400 10.11 0.16 -10.26
N PRO A 401 11.14 -0.41 -9.63
CA PRO A 401 12.14 -1.24 -10.32
C PRO A 401 11.57 -2.55 -10.88
N ALA A 402 10.67 -3.25 -10.17
CA ALA A 402 10.11 -4.51 -10.68
C ALA A 402 9.28 -4.26 -11.95
N ALA A 403 8.42 -3.24 -11.95
CA ALA A 403 7.67 -2.85 -13.13
C ALA A 403 8.58 -2.40 -14.30
N ALA A 404 9.71 -1.75 -14.00
CA ALA A 404 10.68 -1.37 -15.03
C ALA A 404 11.37 -2.59 -15.65
N LEU A 405 11.78 -3.57 -14.83
CA LEU A 405 12.37 -4.83 -15.30
C LEU A 405 11.38 -5.67 -16.12
N ALA A 406 10.14 -5.79 -15.66
CA ALA A 406 9.08 -6.50 -16.40
C ALA A 406 8.82 -5.88 -17.77
N ARG A 407 8.78 -4.53 -17.87
CA ARG A 407 8.68 -3.82 -19.15
C ARG A 407 9.90 -4.06 -20.04
N GLY A 408 11.10 -4.05 -19.46
CA GLY A 408 12.35 -4.36 -20.17
C GLY A 408 12.37 -5.77 -20.74
N ALA A 409 11.94 -6.77 -19.96
CA ALA A 409 11.82 -8.15 -20.40
C ALA A 409 10.81 -8.30 -21.55
N LYS A 410 9.65 -7.62 -21.48
CA LYS A 410 8.65 -7.59 -22.58
C LYS A 410 9.19 -7.02 -23.89
N ARG A 411 10.09 -6.04 -23.82
CA ARG A 411 10.71 -5.44 -25.04
C ARG A 411 11.78 -6.33 -25.65
N ARG A 412 12.53 -7.09 -24.84
CA ARG A 412 13.65 -7.95 -25.28
C ARG A 412 13.20 -9.29 -25.84
N VAL A 413 12.19 -9.88 -25.23
CA VAL A 413 11.61 -11.15 -25.70
C VAL A 413 10.54 -10.85 -26.74
N ARG A 414 10.96 -10.50 -27.96
CA ARG A 414 10.11 -10.06 -29.09
C ARG A 414 9.37 -11.21 -29.78
N GLY A 415 9.57 -12.45 -29.36
CA GLY A 415 8.93 -13.63 -29.95
C GLY A 415 7.67 -14.04 -29.21
N ASP A 416 6.59 -14.25 -29.94
CA ASP A 416 5.33 -14.85 -29.45
C ASP A 416 5.49 -16.38 -29.22
N THR A 417 6.75 -16.82 -29.05
CA THR A 417 7.13 -18.21 -28.81
C THR A 417 6.68 -18.63 -27.40
N ARG A 418 6.32 -19.92 -27.26
CA ARG A 418 5.96 -20.50 -25.95
C ARG A 418 7.07 -20.31 -24.93
N ILE A 419 8.34 -20.46 -25.34
CA ILE A 419 9.52 -20.25 -24.49
C ILE A 419 9.62 -18.79 -24.02
N GLY A 420 9.41 -17.81 -24.90
CA GLY A 420 9.42 -16.40 -24.54
C GLY A 420 8.32 -16.02 -23.53
N LYS A 421 7.13 -16.61 -23.66
CA LYS A 421 6.03 -16.41 -22.68
C LYS A 421 6.36 -17.01 -21.32
N VAL A 422 6.97 -18.21 -21.29
CA VAL A 422 7.41 -18.88 -20.06
C VAL A 422 8.51 -18.07 -19.37
N LEU A 423 9.56 -17.68 -20.11
CA LEU A 423 10.68 -16.92 -19.56
C LEU A 423 10.22 -15.57 -18.98
N ARG A 424 9.28 -14.88 -19.63
CA ARG A 424 8.70 -13.64 -19.14
C ARG A 424 7.92 -13.85 -17.83
N ARG A 425 7.10 -14.91 -17.75
CA ARG A 425 6.38 -15.25 -16.50
C ARG A 425 7.34 -15.61 -15.37
N LEU A 426 8.39 -16.39 -15.66
CA LEU A 426 9.42 -16.71 -14.67
C LEU A 426 10.17 -15.47 -14.20
N THR A 427 10.47 -14.53 -15.10
CA THR A 427 11.11 -13.27 -14.71
C THR A 427 10.20 -12.44 -13.79
N GLU A 428 8.91 -12.33 -14.10
CA GLU A 428 7.93 -11.63 -13.26
C GLU A 428 7.79 -12.34 -11.90
N LEU A 429 7.71 -13.66 -11.86
CA LEU A 429 7.57 -14.49 -10.66
C LEU A 429 8.76 -14.36 -9.70
N VAL A 430 9.99 -14.22 -10.22
CA VAL A 430 11.20 -14.11 -9.40
C VAL A 430 11.54 -12.66 -9.07
N CYS A 431 11.44 -11.74 -10.04
CA CYS A 431 11.88 -10.35 -9.85
C CYS A 431 11.02 -9.57 -8.84
N VAL A 432 9.71 -9.86 -8.77
CA VAL A 432 8.82 -9.12 -7.85
C VAL A 432 9.15 -9.45 -6.39
N PRO A 433 9.16 -10.73 -5.95
CA PRO A 433 9.56 -11.07 -4.59
C PRO A 433 11.00 -10.67 -4.27
N ALA A 434 11.95 -10.89 -5.19
CA ALA A 434 13.36 -10.58 -4.96
C ALA A 434 13.58 -9.08 -4.71
N LEU A 435 12.94 -8.21 -5.50
CA LEU A 435 13.08 -6.77 -5.30
C LEU A 435 12.32 -6.30 -4.06
N ALA A 436 11.14 -6.84 -3.78
CA ALA A 436 10.42 -6.53 -2.56
C ALA A 436 11.27 -6.89 -1.32
N GLU A 437 11.86 -8.09 -1.30
CA GLU A 437 12.73 -8.53 -0.22
C GLU A 437 14.01 -7.68 -0.13
N LEU A 438 14.67 -7.40 -1.23
CA LEU A 438 15.87 -6.56 -1.27
C LEU A 438 15.62 -5.16 -0.67
N PHE A 439 14.47 -4.55 -0.95
CA PHE A 439 14.12 -3.24 -0.42
C PHE A 439 13.71 -3.27 1.05
N THR A 440 13.12 -4.36 1.51
CA THR A 440 12.64 -4.52 2.89
C THR A 440 13.67 -5.17 3.82
N ALA A 441 14.61 -5.97 3.29
CA ALA A 441 15.60 -6.71 4.05
C ALA A 441 16.39 -5.85 5.06
N PRO A 442 16.91 -4.65 4.72
CA PRO A 442 17.66 -3.86 5.69
C PRO A 442 16.83 -3.51 6.93
N LEU A 443 15.55 -3.20 6.75
CA LEU A 443 14.65 -2.89 7.84
C LEU A 443 14.25 -4.14 8.64
N ILE A 444 14.05 -5.28 7.96
CA ILE A 444 13.78 -6.57 8.60
C ILE A 444 14.98 -7.00 9.44
N VAL A 445 16.19 -6.88 8.91
CA VAL A 445 17.42 -7.19 9.63
C VAL A 445 17.58 -6.33 10.87
N SER A 446 17.25 -5.03 10.80
CA SER A 446 17.32 -4.16 11.98
C SER A 446 16.37 -4.57 13.10
N LEU A 447 15.24 -5.21 12.76
CA LEU A 447 14.23 -5.67 13.71
C LEU A 447 14.49 -7.07 14.26
N SER A 448 15.00 -7.97 13.42
CA SER A 448 15.15 -9.39 13.75
C SER A 448 16.58 -9.77 14.10
N GLY A 449 17.59 -8.97 13.71
CA GLY A 449 19.02 -9.31 13.82
C GLY A 449 19.42 -10.49 12.92
N THR A 450 18.56 -10.90 11.97
CA THR A 450 18.80 -12.06 11.09
C THR A 450 18.50 -11.73 9.65
N VAL A 451 19.29 -12.30 8.72
CA VAL A 451 19.05 -12.25 7.27
C VAL A 451 18.38 -13.54 6.83
N PRO A 452 17.21 -13.51 6.21
CA PRO A 452 16.53 -14.68 5.68
C PRO A 452 17.14 -15.09 4.34
N VAL A 453 18.26 -15.84 4.36
CA VAL A 453 19.01 -16.19 3.14
C VAL A 453 18.16 -16.91 2.10
N TRP A 454 17.23 -17.75 2.54
CA TRP A 454 16.34 -18.53 1.68
C TRP A 454 14.99 -17.84 1.39
N GLY A 455 14.82 -16.59 1.84
CA GLY A 455 13.55 -15.87 1.74
C GLY A 455 13.03 -15.75 0.31
N ILE A 456 13.89 -15.36 -0.65
CA ILE A 456 13.49 -15.25 -2.07
C ILE A 456 13.03 -16.61 -2.62
N ALA A 457 13.80 -17.68 -2.36
CA ALA A 457 13.46 -19.02 -2.85
C ALA A 457 12.14 -19.53 -2.23
N ALA A 458 11.95 -19.32 -0.93
CA ALA A 458 10.73 -19.67 -0.20
C ALA A 458 9.50 -18.91 -0.75
N ASN A 459 9.64 -17.61 -1.02
CA ASN A 459 8.58 -16.79 -1.60
C ASN A 459 8.20 -17.26 -3.00
N VAL A 460 9.18 -17.51 -3.87
CA VAL A 460 8.93 -18.02 -5.24
C VAL A 460 8.23 -19.38 -5.20
N ALA A 461 8.61 -20.27 -4.28
CA ALA A 461 7.99 -21.57 -4.12
C ALA A 461 6.56 -21.52 -3.54
N ALA A 462 6.30 -20.58 -2.64
CA ALA A 462 4.99 -20.40 -2.01
C ALA A 462 3.97 -19.64 -2.91
N GLU A 463 4.44 -18.72 -3.78
CA GLU A 463 3.62 -17.80 -4.57
C GLU A 463 2.49 -18.48 -5.38
N PRO A 464 2.69 -19.67 -6.04
CA PRO A 464 1.63 -20.31 -6.80
C PRO A 464 0.40 -20.72 -5.97
N ALA A 465 0.58 -20.96 -4.67
CA ALA A 465 -0.50 -21.36 -3.78
C ALA A 465 -1.29 -20.16 -3.20
N VAL A 466 -0.69 -18.96 -3.19
CA VAL A 466 -1.28 -17.75 -2.59
C VAL A 466 -2.63 -17.38 -3.22
N PRO A 467 -2.83 -17.39 -4.56
CA PRO A 467 -4.13 -17.07 -5.16
C PRO A 467 -5.23 -18.03 -4.73
N VAL A 468 -4.94 -19.33 -4.66
CA VAL A 468 -5.91 -20.36 -4.26
C VAL A 468 -6.28 -20.17 -2.78
N ALA A 469 -5.30 -20.01 -1.90
CA ALA A 469 -5.52 -19.77 -0.48
C ALA A 469 -6.38 -18.51 -0.25
N THR A 470 -6.04 -17.41 -0.94
CA THR A 470 -6.72 -16.12 -0.79
C THR A 470 -8.16 -16.17 -1.30
N LEU A 471 -8.37 -16.64 -2.53
CA LEU A 471 -9.70 -16.61 -3.14
C LEU A 471 -10.64 -17.63 -2.49
N ALA A 472 -10.19 -18.85 -2.24
CA ALA A 472 -11.00 -19.88 -1.59
C ALA A 472 -11.27 -19.49 -0.13
N GLY A 473 -10.27 -18.99 0.60
CA GLY A 473 -10.43 -18.55 1.98
C GLY A 473 -11.38 -17.37 2.13
N LEU A 474 -11.25 -16.32 1.29
CA LEU A 474 -12.16 -15.17 1.31
C LEU A 474 -13.59 -15.57 0.94
N SER A 475 -13.76 -16.42 -0.07
CA SER A 475 -15.08 -16.95 -0.45
C SER A 475 -15.69 -17.74 0.71
N GLY A 476 -14.89 -18.58 1.39
CA GLY A 476 -15.32 -19.31 2.57
C GLY A 476 -15.75 -18.39 3.72
N ALA A 477 -14.98 -17.32 3.97
CA ALA A 477 -15.31 -16.35 5.00
C ALA A 477 -16.63 -15.62 4.72
N LEU A 478 -16.84 -15.16 3.48
CA LEU A 478 -18.08 -14.46 3.10
C LEU A 478 -19.30 -15.36 3.12
N LEU A 479 -19.14 -16.65 2.82
CA LEU A 479 -20.21 -17.64 2.85
C LEU A 479 -20.48 -18.22 4.24
N ALA A 480 -19.58 -18.02 5.20
CA ALA A 480 -19.69 -18.63 6.54
C ALA A 480 -21.00 -18.32 7.27
N PRO A 481 -21.49 -17.07 7.32
CA PRO A 481 -22.76 -16.77 7.98
C PRO A 481 -24.00 -17.25 7.20
N ILE A 482 -23.85 -17.59 5.90
CA ILE A 482 -24.95 -17.96 5.01
C ILE A 482 -25.07 -19.49 4.88
N SER A 483 -23.95 -20.15 4.61
CA SER A 483 -23.88 -21.60 4.34
C SER A 483 -22.62 -22.22 4.94
N PRO A 484 -22.69 -22.72 6.18
CA PRO A 484 -21.57 -23.37 6.84
C PRO A 484 -20.94 -24.55 6.05
N PRO A 485 -21.71 -25.42 5.36
CA PRO A 485 -21.10 -26.50 4.57
C PRO A 485 -20.30 -26.01 3.38
N THR A 486 -20.79 -24.98 2.66
CA THR A 486 -20.05 -24.37 1.55
C THR A 486 -18.79 -23.66 2.05
N SER A 487 -18.89 -22.95 3.17
CA SER A 487 -17.74 -22.32 3.84
C SER A 487 -16.67 -23.35 4.20
N SER A 488 -17.05 -24.49 4.80
CA SER A 488 -16.13 -25.58 5.13
C SER A 488 -15.52 -26.24 3.89
N ALA A 489 -16.24 -26.33 2.77
CA ALA A 489 -15.68 -26.80 1.50
C ALA A 489 -14.63 -25.83 0.95
N CYS A 490 -14.92 -24.54 0.94
CA CYS A 490 -13.96 -23.51 0.54
C CYS A 490 -12.72 -23.49 1.46
N ALA A 491 -12.92 -23.64 2.77
CA ALA A 491 -11.84 -23.71 3.74
C ALA A 491 -10.94 -24.95 3.52
N ARG A 492 -11.49 -26.09 3.12
CA ARG A 492 -10.71 -27.29 2.74
C ARG A 492 -9.86 -27.04 1.49
N VAL A 493 -10.41 -26.37 0.47
CA VAL A 493 -9.61 -25.98 -0.71
C VAL A 493 -8.47 -25.05 -0.32
N ALA A 494 -8.76 -24.01 0.48
CA ALA A 494 -7.75 -23.10 1.01
C ALA A 494 -6.71 -23.84 1.87
N SER A 495 -7.11 -24.88 2.61
CA SER A 495 -6.21 -25.68 3.45
C SER A 495 -5.11 -26.39 2.66
N TRP A 496 -5.39 -26.92 1.46
CA TRP A 496 -4.36 -27.52 0.62
C TRP A 496 -3.30 -26.50 0.21
N ALA A 497 -3.74 -25.31 -0.20
CA ALA A 497 -2.84 -24.25 -0.59
C ALA A 497 -2.01 -23.71 0.61
N THR A 498 -2.63 -23.52 1.76
CA THR A 498 -1.92 -23.10 2.97
C THR A 498 -1.02 -24.19 3.51
N GLY A 499 -1.34 -25.47 3.34
CA GLY A 499 -0.47 -26.61 3.64
C GLY A 499 0.83 -26.53 2.83
N TRP A 500 0.73 -26.31 1.52
CA TRP A 500 1.90 -26.10 0.66
C TRP A 500 2.76 -24.93 1.14
N ILE A 501 2.15 -23.80 1.50
CA ILE A 501 2.88 -22.63 2.03
C ILE A 501 3.61 -22.99 3.33
N ALA A 502 2.96 -23.72 4.25
CA ALA A 502 3.54 -24.18 5.50
C ALA A 502 4.73 -25.13 5.27
N ASP A 503 4.60 -26.07 4.33
CA ASP A 503 5.66 -27.00 3.96
C ASP A 503 6.86 -26.28 3.34
N CYS A 504 6.63 -25.31 2.45
CA CYS A 504 7.69 -24.43 1.93
C CYS A 504 8.40 -23.69 3.06
N ALA A 505 7.64 -23.08 4.00
CA ALA A 505 8.21 -22.36 5.12
C ALA A 505 9.12 -23.27 5.97
N ARG A 506 8.66 -24.47 6.33
CA ARG A 506 9.46 -25.42 7.13
C ARG A 506 10.66 -25.96 6.36
N PHE A 507 10.48 -26.32 5.09
CA PHE A 507 11.58 -26.82 4.26
C PHE A 507 12.71 -25.83 4.18
N PHE A 508 12.45 -24.58 3.78
CA PHE A 508 13.49 -23.56 3.66
C PHE A 508 14.03 -23.09 5.02
N ALA A 509 13.24 -23.12 6.08
CA ALA A 509 13.70 -22.81 7.43
C ALA A 509 14.65 -23.87 8.00
N ALA A 510 14.54 -25.13 7.54
CA ALA A 510 15.42 -26.22 7.95
C ALA A 510 16.78 -26.24 7.21
N LEU A 511 16.93 -25.48 6.11
CA LEU A 511 18.17 -25.43 5.34
C LEU A 511 19.29 -24.70 6.11
N PRO A 512 20.56 -25.10 5.90
CA PRO A 512 21.71 -24.44 6.52
C PRO A 512 21.73 -22.93 6.21
N GLY A 513 22.09 -22.11 7.19
CA GLY A 513 22.17 -20.67 7.03
C GLY A 513 20.82 -19.94 6.94
N SER A 514 19.70 -20.61 7.19
CA SER A 514 18.35 -20.00 7.15
C SER A 514 18.20 -18.81 8.09
N ARG A 515 18.99 -18.74 9.16
CA ARG A 515 19.01 -17.66 10.16
C ARG A 515 20.45 -17.18 10.36
N THR A 516 20.98 -16.46 9.39
CA THR A 516 22.29 -15.83 9.54
C THR A 516 22.16 -14.60 10.44
N GLN A 517 22.81 -14.64 11.62
CA GLN A 517 22.82 -13.50 12.54
C GLN A 517 23.73 -12.41 12.00
N VAL A 518 23.25 -11.19 12.05
CA VAL A 518 24.02 -9.99 11.67
C VAL A 518 23.93 -9.00 12.82
N PRO A 519 25.04 -8.31 13.16
CA PRO A 519 25.00 -7.28 14.19
C PRO A 519 23.90 -6.28 13.89
N GLY A 520 22.95 -6.12 14.83
CA GLY A 520 21.87 -5.14 14.69
C GLY A 520 22.42 -3.72 14.84
N GLY A 521 21.75 -2.74 14.23
CA GLY A 521 22.03 -1.32 14.42
C GLY A 521 21.82 -0.49 13.15
N VAL A 522 21.78 0.83 13.34
CA VAL A 522 21.61 1.78 12.23
C VAL A 522 22.72 1.68 11.19
N GLY A 523 23.95 1.39 11.63
CA GLY A 523 25.10 1.18 10.74
C GLY A 523 24.91 0.01 9.78
N THR A 524 24.37 -1.11 10.24
CA THR A 524 24.08 -2.29 9.41
C THR A 524 22.98 -1.98 8.39
N VAL A 525 21.94 -1.27 8.80
CA VAL A 525 20.87 -0.84 7.89
C VAL A 525 21.41 0.06 6.78
N LEU A 526 22.21 1.06 7.16
CA LEU A 526 22.81 1.98 6.20
C LEU A 526 23.77 1.25 5.25
N SER A 527 24.63 0.35 5.75
CA SER A 527 25.55 -0.41 4.92
C SER A 527 24.80 -1.31 3.93
N LEU A 528 23.72 -1.97 4.33
CA LEU A 528 22.90 -2.78 3.44
C LEU A 528 22.23 -1.93 2.34
N TYR A 529 21.68 -0.75 2.67
CA TYR A 529 21.11 0.14 1.65
C TYR A 529 22.19 0.71 0.72
N VAL A 530 23.38 1.01 1.23
CA VAL A 530 24.53 1.42 0.40
C VAL A 530 24.93 0.28 -0.55
N CYS A 531 25.01 -0.97 -0.07
CA CYS A 531 25.29 -2.13 -0.93
C CYS A 531 24.23 -2.30 -2.03
N VAL A 532 22.95 -2.17 -1.69
CA VAL A 532 21.84 -2.20 -2.67
C VAL A 532 21.97 -1.07 -3.69
N GLY A 533 22.28 0.14 -3.23
CA GLY A 533 22.49 1.32 -4.08
C GLY A 533 23.69 1.17 -5.02
N VAL A 534 24.81 0.70 -4.48
CA VAL A 534 26.03 0.42 -5.26
C VAL A 534 25.80 -0.70 -6.27
N GLY A 535 25.14 -1.79 -5.85
CA GLY A 535 24.78 -2.89 -6.76
C GLY A 535 23.90 -2.42 -7.91
N TRP A 536 22.90 -1.59 -7.62
CA TRP A 536 22.03 -0.99 -8.64
C TRP A 536 22.78 -0.02 -9.57
N ALA A 537 23.64 0.83 -9.02
CA ALA A 537 24.46 1.76 -9.80
C ALA A 537 25.45 1.01 -10.69
N SER A 538 26.10 -0.04 -10.16
CA SER A 538 27.00 -0.91 -10.93
C SER A 538 26.27 -1.64 -12.06
N TRP A 539 25.05 -2.16 -11.79
CA TRP A 539 24.19 -2.77 -12.81
C TRP A 539 23.81 -1.77 -13.91
N ARG A 540 23.46 -0.53 -13.53
CA ARG A 540 23.17 0.56 -14.49
C ARG A 540 24.39 0.93 -15.33
N ALA A 541 25.55 1.07 -14.69
CA ALA A 541 26.81 1.35 -15.36
C ALA A 541 27.16 0.23 -16.34
N TRP A 542 27.05 -1.04 -15.93
CA TRP A 542 27.28 -2.18 -16.80
C TRP A 542 26.34 -2.20 -18.00
N GLN A 543 25.05 -1.92 -17.83
CA GLN A 543 24.10 -1.83 -18.94
C GLN A 543 24.40 -0.69 -19.92
N HIS A 544 24.96 0.40 -19.44
CA HIS A 544 25.24 1.59 -20.26
C HIS A 544 26.60 1.55 -20.97
N TRP A 545 27.61 1.02 -20.31
CA TRP A 545 29.00 1.12 -20.73
C TRP A 545 29.59 -0.19 -21.23
N VAL A 546 29.29 -1.31 -20.58
CA VAL A 546 29.95 -2.59 -20.88
C VAL A 546 29.17 -3.43 -21.89
N ARG A 547 27.86 -3.44 -21.78
CA ARG A 547 27.01 -4.28 -22.61
C ARG A 547 27.06 -3.92 -24.11
N PRO A 548 27.01 -2.64 -24.54
CA PRO A 548 27.16 -2.29 -25.95
C PRO A 548 28.47 -2.81 -26.55
N LEU A 549 29.56 -2.73 -25.77
CA LEU A 549 30.88 -3.23 -26.19
C LEU A 549 30.94 -4.76 -26.33
N VAL A 550 30.18 -5.48 -25.48
CA VAL A 550 30.09 -6.94 -25.55
C VAL A 550 29.22 -7.38 -26.73
N ASP A 551 28.14 -6.64 -27.00
CA ASP A 551 27.23 -6.91 -28.13
C ASP A 551 27.95 -6.60 -29.47
N GLU A 552 28.77 -5.54 -29.55
CA GLU A 552 29.61 -5.23 -30.73
C GLU A 552 30.75 -6.24 -30.93
N ALA A 553 31.38 -6.73 -29.86
CA ALA A 553 32.45 -7.73 -29.94
C ALA A 553 31.93 -9.15 -30.31
N GLY A 554 30.66 -9.44 -30.10
CA GLY A 554 30.02 -10.69 -30.48
C GLY A 554 29.52 -10.75 -31.94
N GLU A 555 29.52 -9.62 -32.64
CA GLU A 555 29.17 -9.52 -34.07
C GLU A 555 30.41 -9.56 -35.00
N LEU A 556 31.64 -9.55 -34.44
CA LEU A 556 32.90 -9.76 -35.14
C LEU A 556 33.34 -11.24 -35.08
#